data_5a4a65b85211d2678d7ceec0c08a06e5
#
_entry.id   5a4a65b85211d2678d7ceec0c08a06e5
#
_cell.length_a   1.000
_cell.length_b   1.000
_cell.length_c   1.000
_cell.angle_alpha   90.00
_cell.angle_beta   90.00
_cell.angle_gamma   90.00
#
_symmetry.space_group_name_H-M   'P 1'
#
loop_
_entity.id
_entity.type
_entity.pdbx_description
1 polymer ?
#
loop_
_entity_poly.entity_id
_entity_poly.type
_entity_poly.pdbx_seq_one_letter_code
_entity_poly.pdbx_strand_id
1 'polypeptide(L)'
;PFSCAYCLSSIDKKLRFRSLDLVLPELEWFLQAKVPQVKFVDRTFNCKKSHAMAIWQYIRDHDNGVTNFHFEIAADLLDKDELDLLSTMRPGLVQLEIGVQSTNEKTLEAIRRKTDIEEIREITETINSWHNIHQHLDLIAGLPWEDLESFKKSFNDVYEMEPEQLQLGFLKVLKGSYMEELIPTCDLLYSAAPPYEVLCTKWLSYGDVLELKDIEEMTEVHYNSRQFTCTLKELEKEFDTPYEMFSFMAGYYNKNHLFGISHSRIARYEILWKIIQERLEKNGKCETQGKPENGGVSEKLEQYRDLLMTDLYLRENVKSRPTFARDLSGSKDFVREFFQKEEKTPQYLSGYEGYDSRQMAKMAHLEPLRDGTYLLFDYKKRDPLSYNARTVRV
;
A
#
# COMPACT_ATOMS: atom_id res chain seq x y z
N PRO A 1 20.04 0.92 19.42
CA PRO A 1 21.11 1.90 19.17
C PRO A 1 20.55 3.31 18.94
N PHE A 2 19.27 3.43 18.56
CA PHE A 2 18.62 4.70 18.25
C PHE A 2 18.06 5.39 19.49
N SER A 3 17.93 6.72 19.44
CA SER A 3 17.48 7.55 20.55
C SER A 3 16.31 8.46 20.17
N CYS A 4 15.43 7.96 19.28
CA CYS A 4 14.27 8.71 18.81
C CYS A 4 13.39 9.19 19.99
N ALA A 5 13.06 10.49 19.98
CA ALA A 5 12.42 11.16 21.11
C ALA A 5 11.03 10.59 21.48
N TYR A 6 10.29 10.08 20.50
CA TYR A 6 8.94 9.53 20.67
C TYR A 6 8.91 8.05 21.07
N CYS A 7 10.05 7.34 21.01
CA CYS A 7 10.08 5.89 21.18
C CYS A 7 10.54 5.47 22.58
N LEU A 8 9.80 4.59 23.24
CA LEU A 8 10.17 4.04 24.54
C LEU A 8 11.44 3.17 24.49
N SER A 9 11.76 2.57 23.34
CA SER A 9 13.00 1.79 23.18
C SER A 9 14.25 2.65 23.30
N SER A 10 14.15 3.98 23.18
CA SER A 10 15.26 4.91 23.41
C SER A 10 15.67 5.04 24.89
N ILE A 11 14.81 4.61 25.81
CA ILE A 11 15.06 4.67 27.26
C ILE A 11 16.04 3.56 27.67
N ASP A 12 15.84 2.34 27.17
CA ASP A 12 16.73 1.21 27.42
C ASP A 12 17.81 1.15 26.33
N LYS A 13 18.96 1.72 26.63
CA LYS A 13 20.10 1.81 25.70
C LYS A 13 20.89 0.52 25.55
N LYS A 14 20.47 -0.57 26.22
CA LYS A 14 21.19 -1.85 26.22
C LYS A 14 20.53 -2.82 25.22
N LEU A 15 21.22 -3.08 24.12
CA LEU A 15 20.80 -4.12 23.17
C LEU A 15 20.98 -5.52 23.78
N ARG A 16 19.98 -6.36 23.62
CA ARG A 16 19.98 -7.76 24.01
C ARG A 16 19.64 -8.61 22.80
N PHE A 17 20.60 -9.46 22.40
CA PHE A 17 20.40 -10.40 21.32
C PHE A 17 20.17 -11.79 21.89
N ARG A 18 19.10 -12.44 21.47
CA ARG A 18 18.89 -13.86 21.75
C ARG A 18 19.86 -14.67 20.91
N SER A 19 20.44 -15.75 21.45
CA SER A 19 21.39 -16.60 20.72
C SER A 19 20.74 -17.30 19.54
N LEU A 20 21.46 -17.48 18.44
CA LEU A 20 20.97 -18.19 17.27
C LEU A 20 20.59 -19.64 17.58
N ASP A 21 21.28 -20.29 18.51
CA ASP A 21 20.96 -21.66 18.97
C ASP A 21 19.54 -21.79 19.56
N LEU A 22 18.95 -20.67 20.00
CA LEU A 22 17.56 -20.62 20.47
C LEU A 22 16.58 -20.13 19.39
N VAL A 23 17.01 -19.16 18.57
CA VAL A 23 16.15 -18.57 17.55
C VAL A 23 15.89 -19.54 16.41
N LEU A 24 16.93 -20.19 15.88
CA LEU A 24 16.79 -21.04 14.70
C LEU A 24 15.86 -22.26 14.93
N PRO A 25 15.90 -22.98 16.05
CA PRO A 25 14.92 -24.04 16.32
C PRO A 25 13.47 -23.55 16.44
N GLU A 26 13.26 -22.31 16.93
CA GLU A 26 11.91 -21.71 16.97
C GLU A 26 11.42 -21.36 15.57
N LEU A 27 12.28 -20.81 14.71
CA LEU A 27 11.95 -20.56 13.31
C LEU A 27 11.61 -21.87 12.59
N GLU A 28 12.39 -22.93 12.81
CA GLU A 28 12.11 -24.25 12.27
C GLU A 28 10.72 -24.75 12.67
N TRP A 29 10.33 -24.55 13.93
CA TRP A 29 9.00 -24.94 14.42
C TRP A 29 7.89 -24.18 13.67
N PHE A 30 8.01 -22.85 13.48
CA PHE A 30 7.05 -22.06 12.72
C PHE A 30 6.96 -22.50 11.26
N LEU A 31 8.11 -22.80 10.64
CA LEU A 31 8.19 -23.27 9.26
C LEU A 31 7.53 -24.65 9.09
N GLN A 32 7.79 -25.61 10.00
CA GLN A 32 7.16 -26.93 9.99
C GLN A 32 5.65 -26.86 10.23
N ALA A 33 5.20 -25.95 11.11
CA ALA A 33 3.78 -25.70 11.37
C ALA A 33 3.09 -24.94 10.24
N LYS A 34 3.82 -24.46 9.23
CA LYS A 34 3.33 -23.65 8.11
C LYS A 34 2.52 -22.43 8.59
N VAL A 35 3.00 -21.77 9.63
CA VAL A 35 2.37 -20.56 10.15
C VAL A 35 2.32 -19.51 9.04
N PRO A 36 1.16 -18.92 8.71
CA PRO A 36 1.04 -17.99 7.58
C PRO A 36 1.93 -16.76 7.70
N GLN A 37 2.08 -16.21 8.92
CA GLN A 37 2.89 -15.03 9.17
C GLN A 37 3.58 -15.11 10.54
N VAL A 38 4.85 -14.71 10.59
CA VAL A 38 5.65 -14.53 11.79
C VAL A 38 6.15 -13.08 11.83
N LYS A 39 5.75 -12.30 12.82
CA LYS A 39 6.25 -10.93 13.02
C LYS A 39 7.33 -10.92 14.09
N PHE A 40 8.50 -10.40 13.72
CA PHE A 40 9.55 -10.06 14.67
C PHE A 40 9.18 -8.75 15.38
N VAL A 41 9.38 -8.70 16.69
CA VAL A 41 9.02 -7.54 17.52
C VAL A 41 10.19 -6.59 17.79
N ASP A 42 11.29 -6.82 17.10
CA ASP A 42 12.48 -5.98 17.18
C ASP A 42 12.21 -4.63 16.49
N ARG A 43 12.52 -3.52 17.16
CA ARG A 43 12.32 -2.16 16.63
C ARG A 43 13.29 -1.78 15.51
N THR A 44 14.36 -2.50 15.35
CA THR A 44 15.33 -2.40 14.26
C THR A 44 16.06 -3.72 14.17
N PHE A 45 15.50 -4.63 13.43
CA PHE A 45 15.98 -6.00 13.33
C PHE A 45 17.42 -6.08 12.79
N ASN A 46 17.75 -5.25 11.80
CA ASN A 46 19.05 -5.24 11.14
C ASN A 46 20.13 -4.41 11.88
N CYS A 47 19.90 -4.00 13.13
CA CYS A 47 20.90 -3.23 13.89
C CYS A 47 22.20 -4.01 14.18
N LYS A 48 22.23 -5.32 13.98
CA LYS A 48 23.42 -6.18 14.02
C LYS A 48 23.43 -7.09 12.79
N LYS A 49 24.16 -6.66 11.75
CA LYS A 49 24.27 -7.35 10.46
C LYS A 49 24.45 -8.87 10.59
N SER A 50 25.44 -9.34 11.37
CA SER A 50 25.72 -10.77 11.47
C SER A 50 24.56 -11.60 12.03
N HIS A 51 23.73 -11.01 12.88
CA HIS A 51 22.55 -11.67 13.45
C HIS A 51 21.40 -11.69 12.42
N ALA A 52 21.14 -10.56 11.77
CA ALA A 52 20.12 -10.44 10.74
C ALA A 52 20.41 -11.38 9.55
N MET A 53 21.65 -11.35 9.04
CA MET A 53 22.08 -12.22 7.95
C MET A 53 21.89 -13.70 8.26
N ALA A 54 22.26 -14.15 9.47
CA ALA A 54 22.12 -15.56 9.84
C ALA A 54 20.64 -16.00 9.86
N ILE A 55 19.73 -15.14 10.35
CA ILE A 55 18.30 -15.42 10.38
C ILE A 55 17.73 -15.39 8.96
N TRP A 56 18.03 -14.36 8.16
CA TRP A 56 17.55 -14.25 6.77
C TRP A 56 18.05 -15.40 5.90
N GLN A 57 19.31 -15.82 6.02
CA GLN A 57 19.83 -17.00 5.34
C GLN A 57 19.06 -18.25 5.73
N TYR A 58 18.83 -18.44 7.03
CA TYR A 58 18.10 -19.60 7.54
C TYR A 58 16.68 -19.69 6.97
N ILE A 59 15.88 -18.60 7.02
CA ILE A 59 14.50 -18.61 6.51
C ILE A 59 14.45 -18.78 4.99
N ARG A 60 15.44 -18.26 4.24
CA ARG A 60 15.56 -18.49 2.79
C ARG A 60 15.82 -19.97 2.49
N ASP A 61 16.80 -20.57 3.19
CA ASP A 61 17.26 -21.93 2.92
C ASP A 61 16.24 -23.00 3.38
N HIS A 62 15.34 -22.65 4.31
CA HIS A 62 14.29 -23.52 4.85
C HIS A 62 12.87 -23.09 4.45
N ASP A 63 12.74 -22.24 3.42
CA ASP A 63 11.44 -21.71 2.99
C ASP A 63 10.45 -22.86 2.68
N ASN A 64 9.28 -22.80 3.30
CA ASN A 64 8.20 -23.79 3.14
C ASN A 64 7.16 -23.41 2.07
N GLY A 65 7.37 -22.28 1.34
CA GLY A 65 6.47 -21.76 0.33
C GLY A 65 5.18 -21.11 0.86
N VAL A 66 5.00 -21.01 2.18
CA VAL A 66 3.76 -20.49 2.83
C VAL A 66 4.05 -19.32 3.77
N THR A 67 5.01 -19.48 4.69
CA THR A 67 5.26 -18.53 5.77
C THR A 67 5.82 -17.22 5.23
N ASN A 68 5.28 -16.11 5.72
CA ASN A 68 5.80 -14.75 5.55
C ASN A 68 6.46 -14.30 6.86
N PHE A 69 7.60 -13.64 6.77
CA PHE A 69 8.33 -13.08 7.91
C PHE A 69 8.34 -11.55 7.81
N HIS A 70 7.83 -10.89 8.84
CA HIS A 70 7.73 -9.44 8.92
C HIS A 70 8.80 -8.88 9.88
N PHE A 71 9.59 -7.92 9.39
CA PHE A 71 10.68 -7.27 10.12
C PHE A 71 10.52 -5.75 10.10
N GLU A 72 10.68 -5.11 11.26
CA GLU A 72 10.92 -3.66 11.34
C GLU A 72 12.43 -3.41 11.18
N ILE A 73 12.83 -2.62 10.18
CA ILE A 73 14.23 -2.36 9.83
C ILE A 73 14.54 -0.87 9.73
N ALA A 74 15.84 -0.53 9.76
CA ALA A 74 16.34 0.74 9.27
C ALA A 74 16.95 0.49 7.88
N ALA A 75 16.35 1.06 6.84
CA ALA A 75 16.77 0.81 5.47
C ALA A 75 18.19 1.33 5.19
N ASP A 76 18.53 2.51 5.75
CA ASP A 76 19.85 3.14 5.72
C ASP A 76 20.98 2.36 6.42
N LEU A 77 20.68 1.20 7.00
CA LEU A 77 21.68 0.25 7.53
C LEU A 77 21.90 -0.95 6.61
N LEU A 78 21.10 -1.12 5.55
CA LEU A 78 21.26 -2.23 4.62
C LEU A 78 22.46 -2.00 3.71
N ASP A 79 23.39 -2.93 3.76
CA ASP A 79 24.52 -2.90 2.85
C ASP A 79 24.33 -3.88 1.68
N LYS A 80 25.31 -3.89 0.77
CA LYS A 80 25.26 -4.72 -0.44
C LYS A 80 25.03 -6.21 -0.14
N ASP A 81 25.68 -6.78 0.88
CA ASP A 81 25.56 -8.22 1.15
C ASP A 81 24.15 -8.57 1.65
N GLU A 82 23.53 -7.67 2.45
CA GLU A 82 22.15 -7.80 2.91
C GLU A 82 21.16 -7.66 1.76
N LEU A 83 21.35 -6.68 0.89
CA LEU A 83 20.54 -6.50 -0.32
C LEU A 83 20.68 -7.69 -1.28
N ASP A 84 21.89 -8.17 -1.54
CA ASP A 84 22.14 -9.35 -2.38
C ASP A 84 21.40 -10.59 -1.83
N LEU A 85 21.40 -10.78 -0.50
CA LEU A 85 20.64 -11.87 0.14
C LEU A 85 19.14 -11.69 -0.02
N LEU A 86 18.61 -10.49 0.28
CA LEU A 86 17.19 -10.19 0.21
C LEU A 86 16.63 -10.33 -1.22
N SER A 87 17.43 -10.01 -2.25
CA SER A 87 17.04 -10.17 -3.65
C SER A 87 16.79 -11.63 -4.05
N THR A 88 17.38 -12.59 -3.34
CA THR A 88 17.23 -14.04 -3.60
C THR A 88 16.03 -14.67 -2.88
N MET A 89 15.29 -13.90 -2.09
CA MET A 89 14.13 -14.41 -1.35
C MET A 89 12.97 -14.73 -2.29
N ARG A 90 12.19 -15.76 -1.96
CA ARG A 90 10.92 -16.03 -2.65
C ARG A 90 9.99 -14.82 -2.53
N PRO A 91 9.26 -14.44 -3.60
CA PRO A 91 8.24 -13.41 -3.49
C PRO A 91 7.25 -13.70 -2.35
N GLY A 92 7.07 -12.71 -1.45
CA GLY A 92 6.21 -12.82 -0.28
C GLY A 92 6.80 -13.60 0.91
N LEU A 93 8.07 -14.04 0.87
CA LEU A 93 8.73 -14.62 2.04
C LEU A 93 9.02 -13.57 3.11
N VAL A 94 9.41 -12.37 2.70
CA VAL A 94 9.78 -11.26 3.59
C VAL A 94 8.88 -10.06 3.37
N GLN A 95 8.54 -9.40 4.45
CA GLN A 95 7.94 -8.08 4.50
C GLN A 95 8.82 -7.17 5.37
N LEU A 96 9.11 -5.98 4.88
CA LEU A 96 9.93 -4.97 5.57
C LEU A 96 9.08 -3.76 5.94
N GLU A 97 9.07 -3.41 7.22
CA GLU A 97 8.49 -2.18 7.75
C GLU A 97 9.62 -1.19 7.99
N ILE A 98 9.55 -0.05 7.30
CA ILE A 98 10.60 0.98 7.24
C ILE A 98 10.03 2.28 7.77
N GLY A 99 10.45 2.68 8.96
CA GLY A 99 10.04 3.96 9.52
C GLY A 99 10.79 5.12 8.87
N VAL A 100 10.15 5.91 8.03
CA VAL A 100 10.66 7.20 7.51
C VAL A 100 10.38 8.30 8.51
N GLN A 101 9.17 8.37 8.99
CA GLN A 101 8.57 9.26 9.98
C GLN A 101 8.30 10.67 9.43
N SER A 102 9.27 11.31 8.77
CA SER A 102 9.21 12.61 8.11
C SER A 102 10.37 12.74 7.13
N THR A 103 10.23 13.57 6.09
CA THR A 103 11.34 13.98 5.21
C THR A 103 11.86 15.38 5.54
N ASN A 104 11.33 16.02 6.59
CA ASN A 104 11.77 17.32 7.06
C ASN A 104 13.00 17.18 7.98
N GLU A 105 14.14 17.69 7.54
CA GLU A 105 15.42 17.62 8.29
C GLU A 105 15.31 18.20 9.70
N LYS A 106 14.60 19.35 9.89
CA LYS A 106 14.42 19.96 11.22
C LYS A 106 13.60 19.06 12.14
N THR A 107 12.59 18.39 11.59
CA THR A 107 11.78 17.41 12.31
C THR A 107 12.63 16.22 12.73
N LEU A 108 13.41 15.64 11.79
CA LEU A 108 14.29 14.52 12.06
C LEU A 108 15.33 14.85 13.14
N GLU A 109 15.94 16.04 13.08
CA GLU A 109 16.86 16.53 14.10
C GLU A 109 16.18 16.66 15.47
N ALA A 110 15.00 17.29 15.52
CA ALA A 110 14.23 17.51 16.75
C ALA A 110 13.82 16.21 17.45
N ILE A 111 13.45 15.18 16.67
CA ILE A 111 13.14 13.85 17.20
C ILE A 111 14.36 12.96 17.39
N ARG A 112 15.57 13.49 17.23
CA ARG A 112 16.85 12.78 17.39
C ARG A 112 16.97 11.55 16.48
N ARG A 113 16.39 11.62 15.29
CA ARG A 113 16.48 10.57 14.29
C ARG A 113 17.57 10.92 13.28
N LYS A 114 18.54 10.03 13.15
CA LYS A 114 19.56 10.12 12.12
C LYS A 114 19.17 9.13 11.03
N THR A 115 18.79 9.64 9.89
CA THR A 115 18.42 8.84 8.73
C THR A 115 18.70 9.66 7.47
N ASP A 116 19.13 9.02 6.41
CA ASP A 116 19.31 9.60 5.10
C ASP A 116 18.08 9.25 4.23
N ILE A 117 17.31 10.25 3.83
CA ILE A 117 16.07 10.05 3.07
C ILE A 117 16.37 9.61 1.64
N GLU A 118 17.44 10.14 1.03
CA GLU A 118 17.81 9.73 -0.33
C GLU A 118 18.32 8.28 -0.34
N GLU A 119 19.08 7.86 0.67
CA GLU A 119 19.51 6.47 0.82
C GLU A 119 18.31 5.53 1.02
N ILE A 120 17.30 5.93 1.82
CA ILE A 120 16.04 5.17 1.95
C ILE A 120 15.33 5.06 0.60
N ARG A 121 15.26 6.14 -0.18
CA ARG A 121 14.66 6.15 -1.52
C ARG A 121 15.36 5.15 -2.44
N GLU A 122 16.69 5.25 -2.57
CA GLU A 122 17.49 4.37 -3.44
C GLU A 122 17.33 2.89 -3.05
N ILE A 123 17.32 2.58 -1.76
CA ILE A 123 17.14 1.22 -1.26
C ILE A 123 15.71 0.73 -1.53
N THR A 124 14.69 1.55 -1.29
CA THR A 124 13.30 1.20 -1.54
C THR A 124 13.05 0.91 -3.03
N GLU A 125 13.56 1.77 -3.93
CA GLU A 125 13.50 1.58 -5.37
C GLU A 125 14.23 0.31 -5.82
N THR A 126 15.39 0.03 -5.23
CA THR A 126 16.16 -1.18 -5.49
C THR A 126 15.36 -2.42 -5.11
N ILE A 127 14.77 -2.46 -3.92
CA ILE A 127 13.94 -3.57 -3.46
C ILE A 127 12.67 -3.72 -4.32
N ASN A 128 12.02 -2.61 -4.70
CA ASN A 128 10.87 -2.62 -5.60
C ASN A 128 11.18 -3.29 -6.94
N SER A 129 12.40 -3.09 -7.47
CA SER A 129 12.83 -3.66 -8.75
C SER A 129 12.85 -5.19 -8.77
N TRP A 130 12.97 -5.85 -7.63
CA TRP A 130 13.01 -7.32 -7.51
C TRP A 130 11.62 -7.97 -7.50
N HIS A 131 10.56 -7.23 -7.15
CA HIS A 131 9.18 -7.73 -7.05
C HIS A 131 9.03 -8.97 -6.15
N ASN A 132 9.77 -9.03 -5.04
CA ASN A 132 9.77 -10.18 -4.14
C ASN A 132 9.49 -9.84 -2.67
N ILE A 133 9.66 -8.58 -2.25
CA ILE A 133 9.50 -8.12 -0.87
C ILE A 133 8.39 -7.07 -0.81
N HIS A 134 7.49 -7.23 0.15
CA HIS A 134 6.47 -6.24 0.49
C HIS A 134 7.10 -5.17 1.38
N GLN A 135 7.09 -3.92 0.93
CA GLN A 135 7.61 -2.78 1.67
C GLN A 135 6.48 -1.96 2.28
N HIS A 136 6.64 -1.64 3.55
CA HIS A 136 5.73 -0.83 4.33
C HIS A 136 6.50 0.37 4.87
N LEU A 137 6.13 1.57 4.45
CA LEU A 137 6.78 2.82 4.86
C LEU A 137 5.85 3.62 5.78
N ASP A 138 6.43 4.18 6.86
CA ASP A 138 5.67 4.88 7.90
C ASP A 138 5.99 6.37 7.95
N LEU A 139 4.94 7.20 8.10
CA LEU A 139 5.01 8.61 8.46
C LEU A 139 4.31 8.85 9.80
N ILE A 140 4.75 9.85 10.56
CA ILE A 140 4.12 10.26 11.82
C ILE A 140 3.72 11.73 11.77
N ALA A 141 2.43 12.01 11.79
CA ALA A 141 1.88 13.36 11.91
C ALA A 141 2.00 13.90 13.34
N GLY A 142 2.23 15.19 13.48
CA GLY A 142 2.30 15.88 14.77
C GLY A 142 3.69 15.86 15.42
N LEU A 143 4.73 15.57 14.68
CA LEU A 143 6.11 15.68 15.12
C LEU A 143 6.50 17.17 15.27
N PRO A 144 7.50 17.49 16.15
CA PRO A 144 8.01 18.85 16.25
C PRO A 144 8.56 19.40 14.94
N TRP A 145 8.33 20.68 14.67
CA TRP A 145 8.77 21.41 13.47
C TRP A 145 8.12 20.95 12.15
N GLU A 146 7.05 20.19 12.23
CA GLU A 146 6.31 19.75 11.05
C GLU A 146 4.91 20.37 11.04
N ASP A 147 4.70 21.33 10.17
CA ASP A 147 3.40 21.91 9.85
C ASP A 147 2.70 21.10 8.73
N LEU A 148 1.48 21.48 8.39
CA LEU A 148 0.70 20.77 7.38
C LEU A 148 1.41 20.75 6.01
N GLU A 149 2.03 21.86 5.58
CA GLU A 149 2.71 21.93 4.29
C GLU A 149 3.97 21.07 4.25
N SER A 150 4.73 21.02 5.35
CA SER A 150 5.86 20.12 5.51
C SER A 150 5.42 18.66 5.48
N PHE A 151 4.31 18.32 6.15
CA PHE A 151 3.76 16.97 6.14
C PHE A 151 3.27 16.56 4.75
N LYS A 152 2.61 17.47 4.01
CA LYS A 152 2.22 17.22 2.61
C LYS A 152 3.41 16.86 1.75
N LYS A 153 4.53 17.58 1.94
CA LYS A 153 5.77 17.23 1.24
C LYS A 153 6.27 15.85 1.64
N SER A 154 6.35 15.55 2.95
CA SER A 154 6.77 14.22 3.43
C SER A 154 5.88 13.10 2.88
N PHE A 155 4.56 13.33 2.81
CA PHE A 155 3.62 12.39 2.22
C PHE A 155 3.92 12.11 0.75
N ASN A 156 4.10 13.17 -0.05
CA ASN A 156 4.40 13.05 -1.47
C ASN A 156 5.75 12.36 -1.70
N ASP A 157 6.80 12.76 -0.98
CA ASP A 157 8.13 12.17 -1.07
C ASP A 157 8.10 10.65 -0.83
N VAL A 158 7.34 10.20 0.18
CA VAL A 158 7.26 8.77 0.52
C VAL A 158 6.31 8.01 -0.41
N TYR A 159 5.22 8.63 -0.86
CA TYR A 159 4.32 8.04 -1.83
C TYR A 159 5.02 7.77 -3.17
N GLU A 160 5.90 8.67 -3.62
CA GLU A 160 6.72 8.53 -4.83
C GLU A 160 7.73 7.37 -4.76
N MET A 161 8.07 6.88 -3.57
CA MET A 161 8.88 5.66 -3.40
C MET A 161 8.08 4.39 -3.74
N GLU A 162 6.80 4.48 -4.07
CA GLU A 162 5.89 3.40 -4.45
C GLU A 162 5.87 2.20 -3.47
N PRO A 163 5.77 2.40 -2.13
CA PRO A 163 5.67 1.28 -1.20
C PRO A 163 4.38 0.47 -1.45
N GLU A 164 4.37 -0.82 -1.11
CA GLU A 164 3.13 -1.59 -1.12
C GLU A 164 2.13 -1.10 -0.08
N GLN A 165 2.61 -0.51 1.01
CA GLN A 165 1.79 0.09 2.06
C GLN A 165 2.43 1.38 2.57
N LEU A 166 1.67 2.45 2.63
CA LEU A 166 2.02 3.73 3.23
C LEU A 166 1.18 3.94 4.49
N GLN A 167 1.80 3.88 5.65
CA GLN A 167 1.10 4.09 6.91
C GLN A 167 1.28 5.52 7.40
N LEU A 168 0.15 6.20 7.64
CA LEU A 168 0.13 7.46 8.35
C LEU A 168 -0.17 7.19 9.82
N GLY A 169 0.82 7.39 10.69
CA GLY A 169 0.65 7.34 12.12
C GLY A 169 0.48 8.75 12.71
N PHE A 170 0.00 8.82 13.94
CA PHE A 170 -0.09 10.06 14.71
C PHE A 170 0.79 9.94 15.95
N LEU A 171 1.52 11.02 16.26
CA LEU A 171 2.40 11.06 17.40
C LEU A 171 1.67 10.64 18.68
N LYS A 172 2.24 9.69 19.42
CA LYS A 172 1.76 9.26 20.74
C LYS A 172 2.76 9.71 21.79
N VAL A 173 2.31 10.50 22.74
CA VAL A 173 3.15 10.99 23.83
C VAL A 173 3.22 9.94 24.92
N LEU A 174 4.13 9.01 24.75
CA LEU A 174 4.27 7.88 25.66
C LEU A 174 5.00 8.29 26.94
N LYS A 175 4.47 7.90 28.10
CA LYS A 175 5.05 8.20 29.41
C LYS A 175 6.47 7.66 29.53
N GLY A 176 7.39 8.53 29.95
CA GLY A 176 8.82 8.22 30.05
C GLY A 176 9.60 8.41 28.77
N SER A 177 8.97 8.70 27.64
CA SER A 177 9.68 9.09 26.42
C SER A 177 10.23 10.51 26.52
N TYR A 178 11.28 10.82 25.76
CA TYR A 178 11.82 12.20 25.71
C TYR A 178 10.79 13.20 25.16
N MET A 179 9.78 12.74 24.45
CA MET A 179 8.70 13.60 23.96
C MET A 179 7.93 14.29 25.10
N GLU A 180 7.82 13.69 26.28
CA GLU A 180 7.23 14.38 27.46
C GLU A 180 7.99 15.64 27.85
N GLU A 181 9.32 15.66 27.72
CA GLU A 181 10.14 16.83 28.03
C GLU A 181 9.93 17.97 27.01
N LEU A 182 9.52 17.62 25.78
CA LEU A 182 9.26 18.58 24.71
C LEU A 182 7.87 19.21 24.76
N ILE A 183 6.94 18.70 25.57
CA ILE A 183 5.55 19.21 25.66
C ILE A 183 5.50 20.74 25.78
N PRO A 184 6.22 21.38 26.74
CA PRO A 184 6.11 22.83 26.92
C PRO A 184 6.74 23.64 25.77
N THR A 185 7.77 23.10 25.10
CA THR A 185 8.49 23.79 24.03
C THR A 185 7.78 23.68 22.68
N CYS A 186 7.00 22.63 22.52
CA CYS A 186 6.24 22.33 21.30
C CYS A 186 4.76 22.74 21.41
N ASP A 187 4.31 23.31 22.52
CA ASP A 187 2.88 23.57 22.83
C ASP A 187 2.01 22.34 22.50
N LEU A 188 2.52 21.15 22.86
CA LEU A 188 1.96 19.89 22.45
C LEU A 188 0.78 19.51 23.32
N LEU A 189 -0.41 19.44 22.73
CA LEU A 189 -1.63 18.94 23.37
C LEU A 189 -1.92 17.53 22.84
N TYR A 190 -2.22 16.61 23.76
CA TYR A 190 -2.50 15.21 23.43
C TYR A 190 -3.60 14.62 24.33
N SER A 191 -4.20 13.51 23.94
CA SER A 191 -5.20 12.80 24.73
C SER A 191 -4.59 12.27 26.03
N ALA A 192 -5.22 12.58 27.15
CA ALA A 192 -4.82 12.05 28.47
C ALA A 192 -5.10 10.55 28.62
N ALA A 193 -5.95 9.98 27.76
CA ALA A 193 -6.28 8.55 27.70
C ALA A 193 -5.48 7.85 26.62
N PRO A 194 -5.16 6.55 26.79
CA PRO A 194 -4.55 5.77 25.71
C PRO A 194 -5.35 5.88 24.41
N PRO A 195 -4.69 6.01 23.28
CA PRO A 195 -3.27 5.81 23.02
C PRO A 195 -2.37 7.05 23.21
N TYR A 196 -2.81 8.10 23.92
CA TYR A 196 -2.04 9.34 24.16
C TYR A 196 -1.69 10.11 22.89
N GLU A 197 -2.60 10.09 21.95
CA GLU A 197 -2.42 10.64 20.61
C GLU A 197 -2.46 12.17 20.61
N VAL A 198 -1.62 12.77 19.76
CA VAL A 198 -1.54 14.21 19.55
C VAL A 198 -2.89 14.79 19.10
N LEU A 199 -3.24 15.95 19.63
CA LEU A 199 -4.39 16.74 19.22
C LEU A 199 -3.98 18.00 18.46
N CYS A 200 -2.91 18.66 18.90
CA CYS A 200 -2.28 19.76 18.18
C CYS A 200 -0.86 20.01 18.70
N THR A 201 -0.08 20.75 17.93
CA THR A 201 1.26 21.23 18.30
C THR A 201 1.38 22.71 17.97
N LYS A 202 2.52 23.32 18.26
CA LYS A 202 2.83 24.69 17.86
C LYS A 202 2.76 24.90 16.34
N TRP A 203 2.95 23.86 15.55
CA TRP A 203 3.03 23.92 14.08
C TRP A 203 1.80 23.31 13.40
N LEU A 204 1.13 22.38 14.03
CA LEU A 204 -0.02 21.66 13.50
C LEU A 204 -1.26 21.92 14.33
N SER A 205 -2.27 22.55 13.77
CA SER A 205 -3.54 22.83 14.45
C SER A 205 -4.38 21.55 14.63
N TYR A 206 -5.40 21.60 15.49
CA TYR A 206 -6.34 20.48 15.62
C TYR A 206 -7.13 20.23 14.32
N GLY A 207 -7.43 21.31 13.58
CA GLY A 207 -8.07 21.18 12.26
C GLY A 207 -7.20 20.41 11.26
N ASP A 208 -5.88 20.69 11.26
CA ASP A 208 -4.92 19.98 10.40
C ASP A 208 -4.80 18.51 10.80
N VAL A 209 -4.82 18.19 12.11
CA VAL A 209 -4.82 16.79 12.57
C VAL A 209 -6.06 16.05 12.09
N LEU A 210 -7.24 16.71 12.08
CA LEU A 210 -8.46 16.10 11.54
C LEU A 210 -8.37 15.88 10.03
N GLU A 211 -7.83 16.88 9.28
CA GLU A 211 -7.56 16.71 7.84
C GLU A 211 -6.66 15.51 7.59
N LEU A 212 -5.56 15.37 8.34
CA LEU A 212 -4.63 14.26 8.18
C LEU A 212 -5.24 12.90 8.54
N LYS A 213 -6.21 12.84 9.47
CA LYS A 213 -6.99 11.61 9.74
C LYS A 213 -7.88 11.22 8.57
N ASP A 214 -8.48 12.19 7.90
CA ASP A 214 -9.25 11.94 6.70
C ASP A 214 -8.34 11.41 5.56
N ILE A 215 -7.12 11.96 5.42
CA ILE A 215 -6.10 11.48 4.46
C ILE A 215 -5.64 10.07 4.81
N GLU A 216 -5.40 9.76 6.09
CA GLU A 216 -5.06 8.41 6.56
C GLU A 216 -6.13 7.40 6.13
N GLU A 217 -7.42 7.67 6.40
CA GLU A 217 -8.51 6.78 6.00
C GLU A 217 -8.58 6.61 4.47
N MET A 218 -8.39 7.69 3.69
CA MET A 218 -8.37 7.59 2.23
C MET A 218 -7.18 6.76 1.72
N THR A 219 -6.02 6.91 2.32
CA THR A 219 -4.82 6.13 2.01
C THR A 219 -5.06 4.64 2.33
N GLU A 220 -5.62 4.34 3.49
CA GLU A 220 -5.93 2.96 3.90
C GLU A 220 -6.98 2.31 2.97
N VAL A 221 -8.06 3.03 2.67
CA VAL A 221 -9.17 2.50 1.86
C VAL A 221 -8.77 2.34 0.40
N HIS A 222 -8.04 3.28 -0.18
CA HIS A 222 -7.81 3.32 -1.62
C HIS A 222 -6.42 2.81 -2.01
N TYR A 223 -5.36 3.15 -1.27
CA TYR A 223 -3.99 2.75 -1.58
C TYR A 223 -3.62 1.41 -0.91
N ASN A 224 -3.62 1.37 0.43
CA ASN A 224 -3.16 0.21 1.21
C ASN A 224 -4.01 -1.04 0.98
N SER A 225 -5.29 -0.88 0.67
CA SER A 225 -6.17 -2.01 0.31
C SER A 225 -5.73 -2.74 -0.96
N ARG A 226 -4.90 -2.13 -1.80
CA ARG A 226 -4.43 -2.62 -3.11
C ARG A 226 -5.57 -2.98 -4.06
N GLN A 227 -6.77 -2.42 -3.84
CA GLN A 227 -7.94 -2.70 -4.67
C GLN A 227 -8.04 -1.82 -5.92
N PHE A 228 -7.30 -0.71 -6.00
CA PHE A 228 -7.46 0.33 -7.01
C PHE A 228 -6.14 0.72 -7.68
N THR A 229 -5.20 -0.22 -7.78
CA THR A 229 -3.81 0.06 -8.21
C THR A 229 -3.72 0.64 -9.61
N CYS A 230 -4.48 0.10 -10.58
CA CYS A 230 -4.50 0.62 -11.94
C CYS A 230 -5.22 1.96 -12.02
N THR A 231 -6.33 2.09 -11.30
CA THR A 231 -7.17 3.30 -11.30
C THR A 231 -6.44 4.47 -10.64
N LEU A 232 -5.79 4.26 -9.48
CA LEU A 232 -5.05 5.33 -8.78
C LEU A 232 -3.88 5.84 -9.61
N LYS A 233 -3.10 4.95 -10.22
CA LYS A 233 -1.97 5.33 -11.09
C LYS A 233 -2.39 6.22 -12.27
N GLU A 234 -3.61 6.09 -12.76
CA GLU A 234 -4.15 6.97 -13.79
C GLU A 234 -4.74 8.24 -13.17
N LEU A 235 -5.41 8.13 -12.01
CA LEU A 235 -6.07 9.25 -11.36
C LEU A 235 -5.08 10.28 -10.82
N GLU A 236 -3.89 9.87 -10.41
CA GLU A 236 -2.79 10.77 -10.01
C GLU A 236 -2.50 11.84 -11.06
N LYS A 237 -2.57 11.49 -12.34
CA LYS A 237 -2.31 12.41 -13.46
C LYS A 237 -3.29 13.57 -13.56
N GLU A 238 -4.43 13.50 -12.87
CA GLU A 238 -5.42 14.57 -12.81
C GLU A 238 -5.14 15.58 -11.68
N PHE A 239 -4.06 15.42 -10.91
CA PHE A 239 -3.68 16.26 -9.76
C PHE A 239 -2.21 16.66 -9.85
N ASP A 240 -1.86 17.78 -9.20
CA ASP A 240 -0.47 18.24 -9.18
C ASP A 240 0.39 17.40 -8.23
N THR A 241 -0.23 16.85 -7.17
CA THR A 241 0.46 15.99 -6.19
C THR A 241 -0.43 14.83 -5.72
N PRO A 242 0.17 13.70 -5.27
CA PRO A 242 -0.57 12.62 -4.63
C PRO A 242 -1.39 13.07 -3.42
N TYR A 243 -0.85 13.95 -2.57
CA TYR A 243 -1.60 14.48 -1.42
C TYR A 243 -2.89 15.18 -1.85
N GLU A 244 -2.87 16.00 -2.91
CA GLU A 244 -4.06 16.67 -3.42
C GLU A 244 -5.12 15.68 -3.93
N MET A 245 -4.70 14.56 -4.53
CA MET A 245 -5.61 13.50 -4.93
C MET A 245 -6.36 12.93 -3.72
N PHE A 246 -5.64 12.57 -2.65
CA PHE A 246 -6.26 12.04 -1.43
C PHE A 246 -7.10 13.09 -0.71
N SER A 247 -6.66 14.36 -0.67
CA SER A 247 -7.43 15.48 -0.14
C SER A 247 -8.75 15.70 -0.89
N PHE A 248 -8.72 15.57 -2.21
CA PHE A 248 -9.94 15.64 -3.02
C PHE A 248 -10.91 14.48 -2.69
N MET A 249 -10.39 13.26 -2.54
CA MET A 249 -11.20 12.10 -2.12
C MET A 249 -11.81 12.33 -0.74
N ALA A 250 -11.01 12.79 0.24
CA ALA A 250 -11.45 13.11 1.59
C ALA A 250 -12.56 14.19 1.58
N GLY A 251 -12.38 15.23 0.78
CA GLY A 251 -13.39 16.28 0.56
C GLY A 251 -14.71 15.72 0.02
N TYR A 252 -14.65 14.75 -0.91
CA TYR A 252 -15.83 14.06 -1.41
C TYR A 252 -16.52 13.23 -0.32
N TYR A 253 -15.74 12.49 0.49
CA TYR A 253 -16.26 11.70 1.60
C TYR A 253 -16.92 12.57 2.66
N ASN A 254 -16.31 13.69 3.05
CA ASN A 254 -16.88 14.67 3.98
C ASN A 254 -18.20 15.26 3.47
N LYS A 255 -18.21 15.75 2.22
CA LYS A 255 -19.36 16.35 1.56
C LYS A 255 -20.57 15.40 1.50
N ASN A 256 -20.33 14.10 1.36
CA ASN A 256 -21.37 13.09 1.19
C ASN A 256 -21.59 12.26 2.47
N HIS A 257 -21.01 12.64 3.60
CA HIS A 257 -21.14 11.95 4.91
C HIS A 257 -20.80 10.46 4.84
N LEU A 258 -19.69 10.11 4.18
CA LEU A 258 -19.27 8.74 3.95
C LEU A 258 -18.28 8.21 5.01
N PHE A 259 -17.64 9.10 5.78
CA PHE A 259 -16.79 8.70 6.90
C PHE A 259 -17.56 8.07 8.04
N GLY A 260 -16.93 7.15 8.78
CA GLY A 260 -17.53 6.45 9.91
C GLY A 260 -18.60 5.42 9.53
N ILE A 261 -18.78 5.14 8.24
CA ILE A 261 -19.73 4.16 7.70
C ILE A 261 -18.97 3.02 7.01
N SER A 262 -19.34 1.79 7.35
CA SER A 262 -18.76 0.63 6.65
C SER A 262 -19.30 0.51 5.22
N HIS A 263 -18.43 0.55 4.24
CA HIS A 263 -18.78 0.38 2.84
C HIS A 263 -18.42 -1.02 2.34
N SER A 264 -19.35 -1.66 1.61
CA SER A 264 -19.04 -2.91 0.90
C SER A 264 -17.98 -2.66 -0.17
N ARG A 265 -17.30 -3.72 -0.59
CA ARG A 265 -16.30 -3.63 -1.66
C ARG A 265 -16.89 -2.96 -2.92
N ILE A 266 -18.02 -3.40 -3.42
CA ILE A 266 -18.66 -2.81 -4.60
C ILE A 266 -19.02 -1.33 -4.37
N ALA A 267 -19.53 -0.99 -3.18
CA ALA A 267 -19.82 0.41 -2.85
C ALA A 267 -18.58 1.31 -2.93
N ARG A 268 -17.41 0.82 -2.54
CA ARG A 268 -16.13 1.58 -2.66
C ARG A 268 -15.79 1.86 -4.13
N TYR A 269 -16.01 0.90 -5.03
CA TYR A 269 -15.85 1.12 -6.49
C TYR A 269 -16.83 2.15 -7.03
N GLU A 270 -18.08 2.11 -6.59
CA GLU A 270 -19.10 3.09 -7.00
C GLU A 270 -18.81 4.50 -6.44
N ILE A 271 -18.28 4.60 -5.23
CA ILE A 271 -17.85 5.88 -4.64
C ILE A 271 -16.68 6.44 -5.44
N LEU A 272 -15.64 5.63 -5.71
CA LEU A 272 -14.48 6.09 -6.49
C LEU A 272 -14.87 6.50 -7.90
N TRP A 273 -15.79 5.77 -8.54
CA TRP A 273 -16.36 6.16 -9.83
C TRP A 273 -16.98 7.57 -9.79
N LYS A 274 -17.76 7.90 -8.77
CA LYS A 274 -18.36 9.22 -8.58
C LYS A 274 -17.32 10.31 -8.32
N ILE A 275 -16.28 10.00 -7.55
CA ILE A 275 -15.13 10.91 -7.31
C ILE A 275 -14.44 11.25 -8.63
N ILE A 276 -14.18 10.26 -9.48
CA ILE A 276 -13.59 10.44 -10.81
C ILE A 276 -14.47 11.32 -11.68
N GLN A 277 -15.79 11.07 -11.71
CA GLN A 277 -16.74 11.91 -12.45
C GLN A 277 -16.68 13.37 -11.99
N GLU A 278 -16.74 13.63 -10.66
CA GLU A 278 -16.67 14.99 -10.12
C GLU A 278 -15.34 15.69 -10.49
N ARG A 279 -14.22 14.95 -10.48
CA ARG A 279 -12.91 15.51 -10.86
C ARG A 279 -12.84 15.89 -12.33
N LEU A 280 -13.23 14.99 -13.22
CA LEU A 280 -13.21 15.23 -14.67
C LEU A 280 -14.15 16.36 -15.09
N GLU A 281 -15.32 16.46 -14.45
CA GLU A 281 -16.24 17.60 -14.67
C GLU A 281 -15.64 18.93 -14.25
N LYS A 282 -14.89 18.99 -13.14
CA LYS A 282 -14.20 20.20 -12.68
C LYS A 282 -13.09 20.60 -13.65
N ASN A 283 -12.29 19.65 -14.12
CA ASN A 283 -11.23 19.92 -15.10
C ASN A 283 -11.80 20.39 -16.43
N GLY A 284 -12.83 19.73 -16.96
CA GLY A 284 -13.51 20.14 -18.20
C GLY A 284 -14.13 21.54 -18.16
N LYS A 285 -14.54 22.01 -16.98
CA LYS A 285 -15.02 23.39 -16.80
C LYS A 285 -13.88 24.41 -16.74
N CYS A 286 -12.70 24.02 -16.29
CA CYS A 286 -11.53 24.92 -16.21
C CYS A 286 -10.88 25.13 -17.59
N GLU A 287 -10.88 24.12 -18.46
CA GLU A 287 -10.34 24.20 -19.82
C GLU A 287 -11.24 24.95 -20.81
N THR A 288 -12.54 25.11 -20.51
CA THR A 288 -13.52 25.71 -21.41
C THR A 288 -13.86 27.17 -21.06
N GLN A 289 -12.89 28.08 -21.18
CA GLN A 289 -13.21 29.47 -21.62
C GLN A 289 -13.45 29.54 -23.15
N GLY A 290 -13.55 28.41 -23.83
CA GLY A 290 -13.86 28.30 -25.25
C GLY A 290 -14.37 26.93 -25.64
N LYS A 291 -15.65 26.78 -25.87
CA LYS A 291 -16.46 25.63 -26.37
C LYS A 291 -16.20 24.26 -25.71
N PRO A 292 -17.22 23.61 -25.13
CA PRO A 292 -17.09 22.28 -24.53
C PRO A 292 -16.86 21.22 -25.62
N GLU A 293 -15.66 20.64 -25.66
CA GLU A 293 -15.45 19.36 -26.33
C GLU A 293 -15.96 18.24 -25.41
N ASN A 294 -17.26 17.94 -25.47
CA ASN A 294 -17.89 16.84 -24.72
C ASN A 294 -17.29 15.45 -25.04
N GLY A 295 -16.48 15.32 -26.09
CA GLY A 295 -15.84 14.07 -26.49
C GLY A 295 -14.74 13.60 -25.52
N GLY A 296 -13.90 14.50 -25.03
CA GLY A 296 -12.75 14.14 -24.20
C GLY A 296 -13.11 13.59 -22.81
N VAL A 297 -14.09 14.18 -22.13
CA VAL A 297 -14.55 13.70 -20.80
C VAL A 297 -15.20 12.30 -20.93
N SER A 298 -15.98 12.08 -21.98
CA SER A 298 -16.62 10.77 -22.22
C SER A 298 -15.59 9.66 -22.46
N GLU A 299 -14.55 9.95 -23.23
CA GLU A 299 -13.47 8.98 -23.52
C GLU A 299 -12.65 8.65 -22.27
N LYS A 300 -12.28 9.67 -21.46
CA LYS A 300 -11.61 9.46 -20.17
C LYS A 300 -12.48 8.62 -19.22
N LEU A 301 -13.77 8.88 -19.12
CA LEU A 301 -14.68 8.06 -18.30
C LEU A 301 -14.72 6.60 -18.74
N GLU A 302 -14.72 6.31 -20.05
CA GLU A 302 -14.64 4.95 -20.54
C GLU A 302 -13.29 4.29 -20.18
N GLN A 303 -12.19 5.05 -20.17
CA GLN A 303 -10.89 4.57 -19.70
C GLN A 303 -10.92 4.20 -18.20
N TYR A 304 -11.44 5.08 -17.35
CA TYR A 304 -11.57 4.80 -15.92
C TYR A 304 -12.52 3.63 -15.62
N ARG A 305 -13.55 3.44 -16.45
CA ARG A 305 -14.40 2.26 -16.36
C ARG A 305 -13.60 0.98 -16.57
N ASP A 306 -12.78 0.92 -17.63
CA ASP A 306 -11.90 -0.21 -17.90
C ASP A 306 -10.94 -0.47 -16.75
N LEU A 307 -10.31 0.58 -16.18
CA LEU A 307 -9.37 0.47 -15.08
C LEU A 307 -10.05 -0.04 -13.80
N LEU A 308 -11.19 0.51 -13.41
CA LEU A 308 -11.95 0.07 -12.24
C LEU A 308 -12.41 -1.38 -12.38
N MET A 309 -12.87 -1.78 -13.57
CA MET A 309 -13.26 -3.17 -13.82
C MET A 309 -12.05 -4.10 -13.83
N THR A 310 -10.90 -3.64 -14.33
CA THR A 310 -9.63 -4.37 -14.23
C THR A 310 -9.24 -4.58 -12.78
N ASP A 311 -9.18 -3.54 -11.97
CA ASP A 311 -8.85 -3.62 -10.54
C ASP A 311 -9.80 -4.56 -9.78
N LEU A 312 -11.11 -4.52 -10.11
CA LEU A 312 -12.11 -5.38 -9.47
C LEU A 312 -11.82 -6.86 -9.72
N TYR A 313 -11.54 -7.21 -10.99
CA TYR A 313 -11.32 -8.60 -11.38
C TYR A 313 -9.89 -9.09 -11.19
N LEU A 314 -8.90 -8.21 -11.04
CA LEU A 314 -7.56 -8.62 -10.62
C LEU A 314 -7.57 -9.40 -9.29
N ARG A 315 -8.44 -9.03 -8.37
CA ARG A 315 -8.49 -9.63 -7.03
C ARG A 315 -9.28 -10.94 -6.99
N GLU A 316 -10.45 -10.96 -7.59
CA GLU A 316 -11.34 -12.14 -7.56
C GLU A 316 -12.43 -12.11 -8.62
N ASN A 317 -12.97 -13.28 -8.95
CA ASN A 317 -14.12 -13.41 -9.84
C ASN A 317 -15.41 -13.05 -9.09
N VAL A 318 -15.76 -11.76 -9.07
CA VAL A 318 -16.95 -11.27 -8.37
C VAL A 318 -18.23 -11.62 -9.11
N LYS A 319 -19.29 -11.93 -8.35
CA LYS A 319 -20.63 -12.19 -8.91
C LYS A 319 -21.43 -10.90 -9.10
N SER A 320 -21.27 -9.95 -8.19
CA SER A 320 -21.96 -8.66 -8.24
C SER A 320 -21.10 -7.63 -8.95
N ARG A 321 -21.68 -6.90 -9.90
CA ARG A 321 -20.98 -5.86 -10.67
C ARG A 321 -21.46 -4.48 -10.21
N PRO A 322 -20.58 -3.46 -10.24
CA PRO A 322 -20.98 -2.08 -10.02
C PRO A 322 -21.98 -1.60 -11.06
N THR A 323 -22.78 -0.59 -10.72
CA THR A 323 -23.81 -0.04 -11.62
C THR A 323 -23.24 0.61 -12.88
N PHE A 324 -22.01 1.10 -12.82
CA PHE A 324 -21.30 1.68 -13.96
C PHE A 324 -20.71 0.64 -14.92
N ALA A 325 -20.67 -0.65 -14.55
CA ALA A 325 -20.07 -1.69 -15.38
C ALA A 325 -20.87 -1.89 -16.68
N ARG A 326 -20.15 -2.21 -17.78
CA ARG A 326 -20.81 -2.53 -19.06
C ARG A 326 -21.71 -3.74 -18.93
N ASP A 327 -22.83 -3.73 -19.67
CA ASP A 327 -23.69 -4.91 -19.79
C ASP A 327 -22.99 -6.04 -20.56
N LEU A 328 -22.96 -7.23 -19.96
CA LEU A 328 -22.34 -8.42 -20.55
C LEU A 328 -23.35 -9.23 -21.43
N SER A 329 -24.60 -8.78 -21.60
CA SER A 329 -25.63 -9.53 -22.36
C SER A 329 -25.18 -9.81 -23.80
N GLY A 330 -24.56 -8.83 -24.46
CA GLY A 330 -24.03 -8.94 -25.82
C GLY A 330 -22.75 -9.78 -25.94
N SER A 331 -22.05 -10.07 -24.82
CA SER A 331 -20.79 -10.81 -24.82
C SER A 331 -20.94 -12.30 -24.49
N LYS A 332 -22.14 -12.76 -24.14
CA LYS A 332 -22.38 -14.14 -23.67
C LYS A 332 -21.98 -15.21 -24.69
N ASP A 333 -22.28 -15.00 -25.97
CA ASP A 333 -21.95 -15.97 -27.01
C ASP A 333 -20.44 -16.02 -27.22
N PHE A 334 -19.76 -14.86 -27.30
CA PHE A 334 -18.31 -14.79 -27.40
C PHE A 334 -17.63 -15.50 -26.22
N VAL A 335 -18.05 -15.21 -24.99
CA VAL A 335 -17.48 -15.83 -23.77
C VAL A 335 -17.66 -17.34 -23.79
N ARG A 336 -18.84 -17.84 -24.21
CA ARG A 336 -19.10 -19.27 -24.34
C ARG A 336 -18.19 -19.93 -25.39
N GLU A 337 -18.07 -19.33 -26.58
CA GLU A 337 -17.25 -19.83 -27.68
C GLU A 337 -15.77 -19.81 -27.30
N PHE A 338 -15.31 -18.75 -26.62
CA PHE A 338 -13.94 -18.64 -26.14
C PHE A 338 -13.57 -19.83 -25.23
N PHE A 339 -14.35 -20.10 -24.19
CA PHE A 339 -14.05 -21.23 -23.29
C PHE A 339 -14.20 -22.59 -23.94
N GLN A 340 -15.11 -22.76 -24.91
CA GLN A 340 -15.20 -23.99 -25.71
C GLN A 340 -13.99 -24.21 -26.60
N LYS A 341 -13.39 -23.13 -27.13
CA LYS A 341 -12.16 -23.18 -27.90
C LYS A 341 -10.96 -23.51 -27.02
N GLU A 342 -10.86 -22.87 -25.85
CA GLU A 342 -9.81 -23.12 -24.87
C GLU A 342 -9.84 -24.58 -24.34
N GLU A 343 -11.03 -25.17 -24.16
CA GLU A 343 -11.16 -26.58 -23.78
C GLU A 343 -10.59 -27.53 -24.82
N LYS A 344 -10.76 -27.22 -26.13
CA LYS A 344 -10.30 -28.10 -27.23
C LYS A 344 -8.85 -27.81 -27.62
N THR A 345 -8.47 -26.54 -27.63
CA THR A 345 -7.16 -26.08 -28.11
C THR A 345 -6.71 -24.91 -27.22
N PRO A 346 -6.12 -25.20 -26.06
CA PRO A 346 -5.68 -24.17 -25.13
C PRO A 346 -4.65 -23.22 -25.76
N GLN A 347 -4.97 -21.94 -25.77
CA GLN A 347 -4.09 -20.88 -26.24
C GLN A 347 -3.67 -19.94 -25.11
N TYR A 348 -4.59 -19.58 -24.25
CA TYR A 348 -4.42 -18.60 -23.18
C TYR A 348 -4.45 -19.23 -21.78
N LEU A 349 -5.27 -20.29 -21.57
CA LEU A 349 -5.49 -20.98 -20.30
C LEU A 349 -4.68 -22.27 -20.21
N SER A 350 -3.36 -22.16 -20.11
CA SER A 350 -2.48 -23.33 -19.88
C SER A 350 -2.60 -23.82 -18.44
N GLY A 351 -2.60 -25.15 -18.22
CA GLY A 351 -2.72 -25.76 -16.92
C GLY A 351 -4.18 -26.06 -16.50
N TYR A 352 -5.09 -26.03 -17.47
CA TYR A 352 -6.51 -26.40 -17.26
C TYR A 352 -6.86 -27.75 -17.90
N GLU A 353 -5.86 -28.62 -18.11
CA GLU A 353 -6.07 -29.95 -18.67
C GLU A 353 -7.06 -30.74 -17.83
N GLY A 354 -8.08 -31.30 -18.48
CA GLY A 354 -9.16 -32.04 -17.82
C GLY A 354 -10.33 -31.23 -17.28
N TYR A 355 -10.29 -29.90 -17.44
CA TYR A 355 -11.43 -29.03 -17.09
C TYR A 355 -12.30 -28.78 -18.32
N ASP A 356 -13.62 -28.86 -18.16
CA ASP A 356 -14.56 -28.44 -19.18
C ASP A 356 -14.70 -26.91 -19.25
N SER A 357 -15.29 -26.40 -20.31
CA SER A 357 -15.50 -24.95 -20.55
C SER A 357 -16.27 -24.26 -19.42
N ARG A 358 -17.20 -24.95 -18.76
CA ARG A 358 -17.98 -24.41 -17.62
C ARG A 358 -17.13 -24.31 -16.35
N GLN A 359 -16.24 -25.26 -16.13
CA GLN A 359 -15.30 -25.24 -15.02
C GLN A 359 -14.25 -24.13 -15.23
N MET A 360 -13.72 -24.00 -16.46
CA MET A 360 -12.81 -22.92 -16.82
C MET A 360 -13.45 -21.54 -16.57
N ALA A 361 -14.71 -21.33 -17.00
CA ALA A 361 -15.43 -20.08 -16.78
C ALA A 361 -15.70 -19.73 -15.29
N LYS A 362 -15.57 -20.68 -14.37
CA LYS A 362 -15.62 -20.42 -12.92
C LYS A 362 -14.29 -19.93 -12.36
N MET A 363 -13.18 -20.31 -12.99
CA MET A 363 -11.82 -20.06 -12.54
C MET A 363 -11.10 -19.00 -13.40
N ALA A 364 -11.79 -18.42 -14.36
CA ALA A 364 -11.33 -17.32 -15.20
C ALA A 364 -12.49 -16.35 -15.49
N HIS A 365 -12.17 -15.11 -15.84
CA HIS A 365 -13.15 -14.10 -16.22
C HIS A 365 -12.72 -13.38 -17.49
N LEU A 366 -13.68 -13.03 -18.35
CA LEU A 366 -13.47 -12.18 -19.52
C LEU A 366 -14.26 -10.89 -19.35
N GLU A 367 -13.55 -9.77 -19.27
CA GLU A 367 -14.13 -8.43 -19.19
C GLU A 367 -13.99 -7.70 -20.53
N PRO A 368 -15.08 -7.19 -21.15
CA PRO A 368 -15.00 -6.41 -22.37
C PRO A 368 -14.41 -5.01 -22.10
N LEU A 369 -13.48 -4.59 -22.95
CA LEU A 369 -12.86 -3.27 -22.92
C LEU A 369 -13.51 -2.31 -23.95
N ARG A 370 -13.26 -1.01 -23.78
CA ARG A 370 -13.79 0.07 -24.63
C ARG A 370 -13.43 -0.07 -26.11
N ASP A 371 -12.31 -0.73 -26.43
CA ASP A 371 -11.83 -0.91 -27.80
C ASP A 371 -12.38 -2.18 -28.49
N GLY A 372 -13.32 -2.87 -27.85
CA GLY A 372 -13.93 -4.09 -28.38
C GLY A 372 -13.12 -5.37 -28.14
N THR A 373 -11.94 -5.28 -27.51
CA THR A 373 -11.19 -6.44 -27.06
C THR A 373 -11.65 -6.90 -25.68
N TYR A 374 -11.13 -8.05 -25.21
CA TYR A 374 -11.43 -8.57 -23.88
C TYR A 374 -10.16 -8.71 -23.06
N LEU A 375 -10.27 -8.49 -21.74
CA LEU A 375 -9.23 -8.83 -20.79
C LEU A 375 -9.60 -10.13 -20.08
N LEU A 376 -8.76 -11.15 -20.25
CA LEU A 376 -8.88 -12.44 -19.56
C LEU A 376 -8.16 -12.37 -18.22
N PHE A 377 -8.84 -12.79 -17.15
CA PHE A 377 -8.28 -12.96 -15.80
C PHE A 377 -8.21 -14.45 -15.47
N ASP A 378 -7.00 -14.94 -15.21
CA ASP A 378 -6.72 -16.34 -14.87
C ASP A 378 -6.45 -16.46 -13.36
N TYR A 379 -7.44 -16.92 -12.60
CA TYR A 379 -7.32 -17.04 -11.14
C TYR A 379 -6.56 -18.29 -10.67
N LYS A 380 -6.24 -19.21 -11.57
CA LYS A 380 -5.36 -20.34 -11.26
C LYS A 380 -3.89 -19.92 -11.24
N LYS A 381 -3.56 -18.87 -11.96
CA LYS A 381 -2.23 -18.28 -11.98
C LYS A 381 -2.30 -16.88 -11.38
N ARG A 382 -1.68 -16.73 -10.21
CA ARG A 382 -1.65 -15.48 -9.47
C ARG A 382 -0.22 -15.01 -9.32
N ASP A 383 -0.07 -13.69 -9.31
CA ASP A 383 1.17 -13.07 -8.89
C ASP A 383 1.47 -13.44 -7.42
N PRO A 384 2.66 -13.92 -7.11
CA PRO A 384 2.96 -14.45 -5.76
C PRO A 384 3.07 -13.36 -4.69
N LEU A 385 3.31 -12.09 -5.06
CA LEU A 385 3.41 -10.97 -4.11
C LEU A 385 2.07 -10.27 -3.93
N SER A 386 1.43 -9.86 -5.01
CA SER A 386 0.17 -9.11 -4.98
C SER A 386 -1.08 -9.99 -4.90
N TYR A 387 -0.98 -11.29 -5.20
CA TYR A 387 -2.09 -12.23 -5.38
C TYR A 387 -3.07 -11.84 -6.49
N ASN A 388 -2.71 -10.92 -7.36
CA ASN A 388 -3.51 -10.55 -8.51
C ASN A 388 -3.58 -11.68 -9.53
N ALA A 389 -4.72 -11.84 -10.18
CA ALA A 389 -4.89 -12.78 -11.28
C ALA A 389 -3.95 -12.42 -12.44
N ARG A 390 -3.41 -13.43 -13.10
CA ARG A 390 -2.71 -13.21 -14.38
C ARG A 390 -3.71 -12.68 -15.41
N THR A 391 -3.31 -11.65 -16.14
CA THR A 391 -4.16 -11.07 -17.20
C THR A 391 -3.55 -11.28 -18.57
N VAL A 392 -4.43 -11.46 -19.56
CA VAL A 392 -4.05 -11.56 -20.99
C VAL A 392 -5.12 -10.87 -21.83
N ARG A 393 -4.71 -10.05 -22.79
CA ARG A 393 -5.64 -9.42 -23.75
C ARG A 393 -5.98 -10.42 -24.87
N VAL A 394 -7.27 -10.49 -25.23
CA VAL A 394 -7.85 -11.45 -26.17
C VAL A 394 -8.66 -10.71 -27.24
#